data_0fe63d2d605e3ae4aa04ad13abecbc2d
#
_entry.id   0fe63d2d605e3ae4aa04ad13abecbc2d
#
_cell.length_a   1.000
_cell.length_b   1.000
_cell.length_c   1.000
_cell.angle_alpha   90.00
_cell.angle_beta   90.00
_cell.angle_gamma   90.00
#
_symmetry.space_group_name_H-M   'P 1'
#
loop_
_entity.id
_entity.type
_entity.pdbx_description
1 polymer ?
#
loop_
_entity_poly.entity_id
_entity_poly.type
_entity_poly.pdbx_seq_one_letter_code
_entity_poly.pdbx_strand_id
1 'polypeptide(L)'
;MFDLPTGTRFERKAANGFRHDLLDMGFEMAQFSVYAKFCGGEPRRRAILTKVKEALPEEGKVDILTFTDKQYESIVRFENNTPTEISSRPRQFLLLWKKISFLNQIFT
;
A
#
# COMPACT_ATOMS: atom_id res chain seq x y z
N MET A 1 -4.79 -0.84 1.67
CA MET A 1 -5.14 -0.67 3.07
C MET A 1 -5.95 -1.85 3.57
N PHE A 2 -5.72 -2.24 4.78
CA PHE A 2 -6.44 -3.38 5.33
C PHE A 2 -6.74 -3.20 6.80
N ASP A 3 -7.82 -3.83 7.21
CA ASP A 3 -8.25 -3.91 8.60
C ASP A 3 -8.48 -5.40 8.88
N LEU A 4 -7.52 -6.01 9.55
CA LEU A 4 -7.52 -7.44 9.83
C LEU A 4 -7.67 -7.67 11.33
N PRO A 5 -8.45 -8.68 11.74
CA PRO A 5 -8.59 -8.97 13.15
C PRO A 5 -7.28 -9.44 13.76
N THR A 6 -7.00 -8.99 14.98
CA THR A 6 -5.78 -9.31 15.71
C THR A 6 -6.05 -9.71 17.16
N GLY A 7 -7.29 -10.07 17.46
CA GLY A 7 -7.71 -10.39 18.82
C GLY A 7 -7.17 -11.73 19.32
N THR A 8 -6.97 -12.69 18.45
CA THR A 8 -6.44 -14.00 18.80
C THR A 8 -5.03 -14.17 18.24
N ARG A 9 -4.32 -15.17 18.77
CA ARG A 9 -3.00 -15.51 18.28
C ARG A 9 -3.04 -15.97 16.82
N PHE A 10 -4.06 -16.72 16.45
CA PHE A 10 -4.26 -17.17 15.08
C PHE A 10 -4.50 -16.01 14.14
N GLU A 11 -5.33 -15.05 14.54
CA GLU A 11 -5.62 -13.86 13.76
C GLU A 11 -4.37 -13.00 13.56
N ARG A 12 -3.58 -12.82 14.62
CA ARG A 12 -2.32 -12.08 14.51
C ARG A 12 -1.34 -12.76 13.55
N LYS A 13 -1.28 -14.08 13.57
CA LYS A 13 -0.43 -14.84 12.67
C LYS A 13 -0.87 -14.66 11.22
N ALA A 14 -2.17 -14.71 10.96
CA ALA A 14 -2.72 -14.51 9.63
C ALA A 14 -2.44 -13.10 9.11
N ALA A 15 -2.62 -12.08 9.95
CA ALA A 15 -2.36 -10.70 9.59
C ALA A 15 -0.87 -10.47 9.27
N ASN A 16 0.01 -11.02 10.09
CA ASN A 16 1.45 -10.93 9.85
C ASN A 16 1.86 -11.66 8.58
N GLY A 17 1.27 -12.81 8.30
CA GLY A 17 1.52 -13.56 7.09
C GLY A 17 1.15 -12.76 5.85
N PHE A 18 -0.01 -12.13 5.85
CA PHE A 18 -0.44 -11.28 4.75
C PHE A 18 0.52 -10.11 4.55
N ARG A 19 0.93 -9.47 5.64
CA ARG A 19 1.89 -8.36 5.59
C ARG A 19 3.22 -8.80 4.96
N HIS A 20 3.73 -9.96 5.35
CA HIS A 20 4.96 -10.51 4.76
C HIS A 20 4.78 -10.82 3.28
N ASP A 21 3.63 -11.35 2.89
CA ASP A 21 3.35 -11.62 1.48
C ASP A 21 3.36 -10.33 0.66
N LEU A 22 2.80 -9.25 1.19
CA LEU A 22 2.84 -7.95 0.51
C LEU A 22 4.28 -7.46 0.33
N LEU A 23 5.10 -7.57 1.37
CA LEU A 23 6.50 -7.18 1.29
C LEU A 23 7.27 -8.02 0.26
N ASP A 24 7.01 -9.32 0.22
CA ASP A 24 7.63 -10.22 -0.76
C ASP A 24 7.21 -9.90 -2.20
N MET A 25 6.02 -9.37 -2.39
CA MET A 25 5.56 -8.91 -3.71
C MET A 25 6.17 -7.56 -4.11
N GLY A 26 6.92 -6.92 -3.22
CA GLY A 26 7.54 -5.63 -3.49
C GLY A 26 6.76 -4.42 -3.02
N PHE A 27 5.70 -4.61 -2.24
CA PHE A 27 5.02 -3.49 -1.60
C PHE A 27 5.89 -2.91 -0.50
N GLU A 28 5.74 -1.62 -0.25
CA GLU A 28 6.39 -0.92 0.84
C GLU A 28 5.35 -0.34 1.79
N MET A 29 5.63 -0.42 3.06
CA MET A 29 4.73 0.15 4.07
C MET A 29 4.83 1.67 4.04
N ALA A 30 3.73 2.33 3.66
CA ALA A 30 3.64 3.78 3.66
C ALA A 30 3.18 4.30 5.02
N GLN A 31 2.24 3.59 5.62
CA GLN A 31 1.72 3.83 6.96
C GLN A 31 1.33 2.48 7.54
N PHE A 32 0.99 2.45 8.81
CA PHE A 32 0.50 1.23 9.43
C PHE A 32 -0.74 0.74 8.67
N SER A 33 -0.69 -0.50 8.22
CA SER A 33 -1.73 -1.14 7.41
C SER A 33 -1.98 -0.51 6.04
N VAL A 34 -1.08 0.35 5.57
CA VAL A 34 -1.15 0.95 4.25
C VAL A 34 0.14 0.64 3.50
N TYR A 35 0.00 -0.07 2.40
CA TYR A 35 1.12 -0.51 1.57
C TYR A 35 0.98 0.01 0.17
N ALA A 36 2.09 0.36 -0.45
CA ALA A 36 2.14 0.95 -1.77
C ALA A 36 3.11 0.20 -2.66
N LYS A 37 2.78 0.14 -3.94
CA LYS A 37 3.64 -0.47 -4.94
C LYS A 37 3.47 0.21 -6.28
N PHE A 38 4.58 0.50 -6.95
CA PHE A 38 4.58 0.92 -8.33
C PHE A 38 4.32 -0.29 -9.22
N CYS A 39 3.35 -0.20 -10.11
CA CYS A 39 2.97 -1.35 -10.94
C CYS A 39 3.36 -1.25 -12.41
N GLY A 40 3.69 -0.08 -12.91
CA GLY A 40 4.27 0.08 -14.23
C GLY A 40 3.37 -0.09 -15.44
N GLY A 41 2.09 -0.40 -15.25
CA GLY A 41 1.15 -0.51 -16.36
C GLY A 41 0.04 -1.52 -16.08
N GLU A 42 -0.96 -1.55 -16.95
CA GLU A 42 -2.18 -2.32 -16.74
C GLU A 42 -1.95 -3.84 -16.64
N PRO A 43 -1.14 -4.47 -17.50
CA PRO A 43 -0.91 -5.91 -17.38
C PRO A 43 -0.23 -6.27 -16.05
N ARG A 44 0.73 -5.48 -15.62
CA ARG A 44 1.42 -5.70 -14.33
C ARG A 44 0.49 -5.45 -13.16
N ARG A 45 -0.35 -4.43 -13.27
CA ARG A 45 -1.34 -4.12 -12.26
C ARG A 45 -2.27 -5.31 -12.02
N ARG A 46 -2.76 -5.92 -13.10
CA ARG A 46 -3.63 -7.11 -13.01
C ARG A 46 -2.91 -8.28 -12.36
N ALA A 47 -1.65 -8.50 -12.74
CA ALA A 47 -0.85 -9.58 -12.16
C ALA A 47 -0.67 -9.38 -10.65
N ILE A 48 -0.40 -8.14 -10.23
CA ILE A 48 -0.25 -7.80 -8.82
C ILE A 48 -1.57 -8.03 -8.07
N LEU A 49 -2.69 -7.57 -8.64
CA LEU A 49 -4.00 -7.77 -8.03
C LEU A 49 -4.32 -9.26 -7.83
N THR A 50 -3.98 -10.08 -8.81
CA THR A 50 -4.17 -11.53 -8.71
C THR A 50 -3.37 -12.11 -7.56
N LYS A 51 -2.10 -11.71 -7.43
CA LYS A 51 -1.25 -12.19 -6.35
C LYS A 51 -1.77 -11.75 -4.97
N VAL A 52 -2.21 -10.51 -4.86
CA VAL A 52 -2.79 -10.02 -3.61
C VAL A 52 -4.04 -10.81 -3.26
N LYS A 53 -4.89 -11.05 -4.24
CA LYS A 53 -6.11 -11.84 -4.05
C LYS A 53 -5.81 -13.24 -3.53
N GLU A 54 -4.79 -13.87 -4.06
CA GLU A 54 -4.38 -15.20 -3.63
C GLU A 54 -3.82 -15.23 -2.21
N ALA A 55 -3.28 -14.11 -1.75
CA ALA A 55 -2.69 -13.98 -0.42
C ALA A 55 -3.67 -13.49 0.64
N LEU A 56 -4.91 -13.16 0.27
CA LEU A 56 -5.87 -12.60 1.21
C LEU A 56 -6.14 -13.54 2.38
N PRO A 57 -6.18 -13.02 3.62
CA PRO A 57 -6.64 -13.81 4.75
C PRO A 57 -8.14 -14.06 4.66
N GLU A 58 -8.63 -15.05 5.39
CA GLU A 58 -10.04 -15.42 5.35
C GLU A 58 -10.94 -14.34 5.96
N GLU A 59 -10.44 -13.61 6.93
CA GLU A 59 -11.22 -12.60 7.62
C GLU A 59 -10.57 -11.23 7.49
N GLY A 60 -11.38 -10.20 7.65
CA GLY A 60 -10.90 -8.83 7.59
C GLY A 60 -11.23 -8.16 6.28
N LYS A 61 -10.71 -6.97 6.12
CA LYS A 61 -11.04 -6.08 5.03
C LYS A 61 -9.77 -5.60 4.36
N VAL A 62 -9.72 -5.70 3.04
CA VAL A 62 -8.58 -5.22 2.27
C VAL A 62 -9.11 -4.37 1.12
N ASP A 63 -8.72 -3.11 1.10
CA ASP A 63 -9.08 -2.18 0.04
C ASP A 63 -7.86 -1.89 -0.82
N ILE A 64 -8.05 -1.94 -2.12
CA ILE A 64 -6.99 -1.67 -3.08
C ILE A 64 -7.40 -0.49 -3.93
N LEU A 65 -6.57 0.53 -3.94
CA LEU A 65 -6.81 1.73 -4.70
C LEU A 65 -5.71 1.94 -5.73
N THR A 66 -6.08 2.42 -6.88
CA THR A 66 -5.15 2.71 -7.97
C THR A 66 -5.14 4.21 -8.23
N PHE A 67 -3.93 4.76 -8.32
CA PHE A 67 -3.76 6.18 -8.58
C PHE A 67 -2.83 6.39 -9.76
N THR A 68 -3.12 7.42 -10.52
CA THR A 68 -2.18 7.92 -11.54
C THR A 68 -1.12 8.78 -10.86
N ASP A 69 -0.03 9.07 -11.58
CA ASP A 69 1.02 9.96 -11.08
C ASP A 69 0.45 11.32 -10.68
N LYS A 70 -0.45 11.86 -11.50
CA LYS A 70 -1.09 13.15 -11.21
C LYS A 70 -1.92 13.10 -9.94
N GLN A 71 -2.66 12.04 -9.75
CA GLN A 71 -3.47 11.87 -8.55
C GLN A 71 -2.58 11.78 -7.32
N TYR A 72 -1.48 11.06 -7.43
CA TYR A 72 -0.54 10.97 -6.33
C TYR A 72 0.07 12.34 -5.99
N GLU A 73 0.48 13.09 -6.99
CA GLU A 73 1.08 14.42 -6.81
C GLU A 73 0.10 15.41 -6.18
N SER A 74 -1.19 15.17 -6.30
CA SER A 74 -2.22 16.04 -5.70
C SER A 74 -2.50 15.74 -4.24
N ILE A 75 -1.88 14.71 -3.67
CA ILE A 75 -2.07 14.36 -2.27
C ILE A 75 -1.53 15.48 -1.38
N VAL A 76 -2.35 15.91 -0.44
CA VAL A 76 -1.95 16.89 0.57
C VAL A 76 -1.65 16.15 1.85
N ARG A 77 -0.47 16.42 2.41
CA ARG A 77 -0.03 15.76 3.64
C ARG A 77 0.26 16.77 4.73
N PHE A 78 -0.18 16.43 5.91
CA PHE A 78 0.16 17.17 7.12
C PHE A 78 0.81 16.21 8.10
N GLU A 79 1.92 16.63 8.67
CA GLU A 79 2.59 15.91 9.74
C GLU A 79 2.76 16.87 10.92
N ASN A 80 2.31 16.45 12.09
CA ASN A 80 2.34 17.29 13.28
C ASN A 80 1.70 18.65 13.03
N ASN A 81 0.57 18.64 12.32
CA ASN A 81 -0.21 19.85 12.01
C ASN A 81 0.50 20.83 11.07
N THR A 82 1.53 20.38 10.36
CA THR A 82 2.31 21.20 9.44
C THR A 82 2.26 20.57 8.05
N PRO A 83 2.06 21.36 6.97
CA PRO A 83 2.10 20.82 5.62
C PRO A 83 3.46 20.20 5.33
N THR A 84 3.46 19.00 4.77
CA THR A 84 4.67 18.29 4.43
C THR A 84 4.66 17.92 2.97
N GLU A 85 5.77 18.13 2.29
CA GLU A 85 5.92 17.69 0.92
C GLU A 85 6.15 16.19 0.87
N ILE A 86 5.60 15.56 -0.15
CA ILE A 86 5.83 14.14 -0.40
C ILE A 86 7.30 13.89 -0.71
N SER A 87 8.00 14.93 -1.19
CA SER A 87 9.44 14.90 -1.44
C SER A 87 10.32 14.64 -0.21
N SER A 88 9.76 14.67 1.00
CA SER A 88 10.50 14.34 2.22
C SER A 88 10.83 12.85 2.34
N ARG A 89 10.33 12.04 1.45
CA ARG A 89 10.59 10.59 1.45
C ARG A 89 11.98 10.27 0.91
N PRO A 90 12.52 9.09 1.23
CA PRO A 90 13.81 8.66 0.67
C PRO A 90 13.84 8.82 -0.85
N ARG A 91 14.97 9.27 -1.38
CA ARG A 91 15.12 9.59 -2.80
C ARG A 91 14.72 8.42 -3.70
N GLN A 92 15.08 7.23 -3.33
CA GLN A 92 14.72 6.02 -4.07
C GLN A 92 13.22 5.85 -4.17
N PHE A 93 12.54 6.10 -3.08
CA PHE A 93 11.09 6.04 -2.99
C PHE A 93 10.46 7.13 -3.86
N LEU A 94 11.03 8.33 -3.85
CA LEU A 94 10.56 9.45 -4.67
C LEU A 94 10.65 9.14 -6.17
N LEU A 95 11.72 8.52 -6.59
CA LEU A 95 11.89 8.14 -8.00
C LEU A 95 10.85 7.12 -8.42
N LEU A 96 10.51 6.20 -7.55
CA LEU A 96 9.44 5.24 -7.78
C LEU A 96 8.09 5.94 -7.82
N TRP A 97 7.83 6.84 -6.89
CA TRP A 97 6.57 7.55 -6.79
C TRP A 97 6.27 8.40 -8.02
N LYS A 98 7.27 9.02 -8.61
CA LYS A 98 7.08 9.80 -9.83
C LYS A 98 6.58 8.98 -11.01
N LYS A 99 6.79 7.68 -10.97
CA LYS A 99 6.36 6.74 -12.02
C LYS A 99 5.15 5.92 -11.61
N ILE A 100 4.61 6.18 -10.44
CA ILE A 100 3.51 5.40 -9.91
C ILE A 100 2.22 5.67 -10.66
N SER A 101 1.55 4.61 -11.06
CA SER A 101 0.16 4.64 -11.46
C SER A 101 -0.72 3.87 -10.49
N PHE A 102 -0.14 3.39 -9.39
CA PHE A 102 -0.84 2.55 -8.44
C PHE A 102 -0.38 2.84 -7.02
N LEU A 103 -1.32 3.02 -6.13
CA LEU A 103 -1.06 3.24 -4.72
C LEU A 103 -2.18 2.61 -3.90
N ASN A 104 -1.82 1.77 -2.96
CA ASN A 104 -2.76 1.25 -2.00
C ASN A 104 -2.72 2.14 -0.77
N GLN A 105 -3.58 3.11 -0.74
CA GLN A 105 -3.60 4.10 0.32
C GLN A 105 -5.01 4.50 0.65
N ILE A 106 -5.28 4.64 1.93
CA ILE A 106 -6.56 5.11 2.37
C ILE A 106 -6.43 6.06 3.52
N PHE A 107 -7.38 6.93 3.61
CA PHE A 107 -7.49 7.92 4.65
C PHE A 107 -8.39 7.42 5.75
N THR A 108 -7.97 7.58 6.91
CA THR A 108 -8.78 7.31 8.09
C THR A 108 -9.51 8.54 8.54
#